data_dead9d4b3b48d54877bb1864c5eb8918
#
_entry.id   dead9d4b3b48d54877bb1864c5eb8918
#
_cell.length_a   1.000
_cell.length_b   1.000
_cell.length_c   1.000
_cell.angle_alpha   90.00
_cell.angle_beta   90.00
_cell.angle_gamma   90.00
#
_symmetry.space_group_name_H-M   'P 1'
#
loop_
_entity.id
_entity.type
_entity.pdbx_description
1 polymer ?
#
loop_
_entity_poly.entity_id
_entity_poly.type
_entity_poly.pdbx_seq_one_letter_code
_entity_poly.pdbx_strand_id
1 'polypeptide(L)'
;MAFEKTITLTDCLYSYTLSDDVKKYTLRDTTFTQNRVGHYELIRLLEKVPNSGEGFALKITINKELTSFKMNITDKSGLRLVNIFKSEDNTILQEKFYFLMDSLVERDIFTKTSV
;
A
#
# COMPACT_ATOMS: atom_id res chain seq x y z
N MET A 1 -10.29 -9.67 2.87
CA MET A 1 -9.27 -9.25 3.86
C MET A 1 -9.89 -8.28 4.84
N ALA A 2 -9.60 -8.43 6.14
CA ALA A 2 -10.14 -7.57 7.17
C ALA A 2 -9.28 -6.31 7.37
N PHE A 3 -9.89 -5.25 7.90
CA PHE A 3 -9.12 -4.09 8.32
C PHE A 3 -8.30 -4.43 9.57
N GLU A 4 -7.05 -4.00 9.59
CA GLU A 4 -6.12 -4.25 10.71
C GLU A 4 -5.28 -3.01 11.01
N LYS A 5 -4.79 -2.91 12.22
CA LYS A 5 -3.89 -1.81 12.63
C LYS A 5 -2.50 -2.00 12.07
N THR A 6 -2.02 -3.24 11.99
CA THR A 6 -0.70 -3.62 11.50
C THR A 6 -0.84 -4.73 10.46
N ILE A 7 -0.15 -4.59 9.34
CA ILE A 7 -0.13 -5.59 8.28
C ILE A 7 1.31 -5.89 7.88
N THR A 8 1.60 -7.18 7.73
CA THR A 8 2.86 -7.66 7.17
C THR A 8 2.53 -8.50 5.95
N LEU A 9 2.89 -8.04 4.77
CA LEU A 9 2.72 -8.85 3.56
C LEU A 9 3.71 -10.01 3.59
N THR A 10 3.31 -11.15 3.03
CA THR A 10 4.14 -12.35 3.01
C THR A 10 5.50 -12.06 2.34
N ASP A 11 6.58 -12.43 2.99
CA ASP A 11 7.97 -12.22 2.52
C ASP A 11 8.43 -10.76 2.45
N CYS A 12 7.61 -9.82 2.92
CA CYS A 12 7.99 -8.41 3.00
C CYS A 12 9.00 -8.19 4.14
N LEU A 13 9.90 -7.23 3.96
CA LEU A 13 10.93 -6.91 4.96
C LEU A 13 10.41 -6.14 6.17
N TYR A 14 9.25 -5.52 6.07
CA TYR A 14 8.71 -4.66 7.11
C TYR A 14 7.27 -4.96 7.40
N SER A 15 6.88 -4.72 8.66
CA SER A 15 5.48 -4.61 9.06
C SER A 15 5.11 -3.13 9.04
N TYR A 16 3.92 -2.81 8.55
CA TYR A 16 3.42 -1.45 8.50
C TYR A 16 2.23 -1.30 9.44
N THR A 17 2.25 -0.25 10.24
CA THR A 17 1.21 0.06 11.20
C THR A 17 0.62 1.43 10.85
N LEU A 18 -0.70 1.55 10.87
CA LEU A 18 -1.34 2.85 10.65
C LEU A 18 -0.96 3.78 11.80
N SER A 19 -0.43 4.96 11.48
CA SER A 19 -0.02 5.93 12.48
C SER A 19 -1.23 6.47 13.25
N ASP A 20 -1.07 6.69 14.54
CA ASP A 20 -2.10 7.35 15.35
C ASP A 20 -2.22 8.85 14.99
N ASP A 21 -1.21 9.38 14.31
CA ASP A 21 -1.17 10.79 13.90
C ASP A 21 -1.71 11.04 12.49
N VAL A 22 -2.22 10.02 11.82
CA VAL A 22 -2.73 10.16 10.46
C VAL A 22 -3.92 11.12 10.42
N LYS A 23 -3.94 12.01 9.43
CA LYS A 23 -4.97 13.03 9.29
C LYS A 23 -5.60 12.98 7.90
N LYS A 24 -6.88 13.34 7.82
CA LYS A 24 -7.65 13.31 6.56
C LYS A 24 -7.01 14.16 5.47
N TYR A 25 -6.53 15.37 5.81
CA TYR A 25 -5.93 16.24 4.81
C TYR A 25 -4.62 15.66 4.27
N THR A 26 -3.85 14.95 5.10
CA THR A 26 -2.61 14.28 4.66
C THR A 26 -2.93 13.20 3.64
N LEU A 27 -4.00 12.44 3.85
CA LEU A 27 -4.43 11.41 2.89
C LEU A 27 -4.79 12.03 1.55
N ARG A 28 -5.51 13.15 1.56
CA ARG A 28 -5.87 13.86 0.33
C ARG A 28 -4.63 14.39 -0.39
N ASP A 29 -3.67 14.93 0.36
CA ASP A 29 -2.43 15.46 -0.21
C ASP A 29 -1.56 14.36 -0.83
N THR A 30 -1.71 13.12 -0.37
CA THR A 30 -0.97 11.96 -0.89
C THR A 30 -1.77 11.15 -1.91
N THR A 31 -2.79 11.75 -2.50
CA THR A 31 -3.61 11.19 -3.58
C THR A 31 -4.53 10.03 -3.19
N PHE A 32 -4.81 9.84 -1.91
CA PHE A 32 -5.89 8.98 -1.50
C PHE A 32 -7.22 9.60 -1.91
N THR A 33 -8.16 8.77 -2.36
CA THR A 33 -9.52 9.21 -2.70
C THR A 33 -10.51 8.55 -1.75
N GLN A 34 -11.59 9.24 -1.45
CA GLN A 34 -12.62 8.72 -0.56
C GLN A 34 -13.69 8.00 -1.37
N ASN A 35 -14.01 6.76 -1.00
CA ASN A 35 -15.04 5.99 -1.68
C ASN A 35 -16.44 6.30 -1.11
N ARG A 36 -17.48 5.61 -1.64
CA ARG A 36 -18.87 5.85 -1.23
C ARG A 36 -19.14 5.59 0.24
N VAL A 37 -18.44 4.61 0.82
CA VAL A 37 -18.61 4.26 2.23
C VAL A 37 -17.90 5.25 3.14
N GLY A 38 -16.96 6.01 2.59
CA GLY A 38 -16.17 6.99 3.32
C GLY A 38 -14.75 6.53 3.63
N HIS A 39 -14.36 5.34 3.18
CA HIS A 39 -12.98 4.87 3.33
C HIS A 39 -12.07 5.58 2.33
N TYR A 40 -10.79 5.68 2.68
CA TYR A 40 -9.79 6.30 1.82
C TYR A 40 -9.01 5.23 1.07
N GLU A 41 -8.87 5.36 -0.24
CA GLU A 41 -8.23 4.37 -1.09
C GLU A 41 -7.07 4.98 -1.87
N LEU A 42 -5.97 4.26 -1.95
CA LEU A 42 -4.84 4.57 -2.82
C LEU A 42 -4.59 3.34 -3.69
N ILE A 43 -4.53 3.55 -5.00
CA ILE A 43 -4.19 2.50 -5.96
C ILE A 43 -2.98 2.98 -6.75
N ARG A 44 -1.93 2.16 -6.78
CA ARG A 44 -0.72 2.44 -7.53
C ARG A 44 -0.33 1.23 -8.36
N LEU A 45 -0.03 1.48 -9.62
CA LEU A 45 0.47 0.44 -10.50
C LEU A 45 1.99 0.32 -10.31
N LEU A 46 2.44 -0.89 -9.99
CA LEU A 46 3.86 -1.21 -9.86
C LEU A 46 4.33 -1.84 -11.18
N GLU A 47 5.11 -1.11 -11.96
CA GLU A 47 5.56 -1.54 -13.27
C GLU A 47 7.07 -1.66 -13.33
N LYS A 48 7.58 -2.72 -13.99
CA LYS A 48 9.02 -2.87 -14.23
C LYS A 48 9.52 -1.82 -15.21
N VAL A 49 8.73 -1.57 -16.25
CA VAL A 49 9.02 -0.56 -17.27
C VAL A 49 7.91 0.50 -17.20
N PRO A 50 8.24 1.78 -16.95
CA PRO A 50 7.23 2.82 -16.86
C PRO A 50 6.36 2.90 -18.12
N ASN A 51 5.07 3.05 -17.92
CA ASN A 51 4.06 3.19 -18.96
C ASN A 51 3.92 1.98 -19.88
N SER A 52 4.45 0.81 -19.47
CA SER A 52 4.31 -0.42 -20.26
C SER A 52 2.91 -1.01 -20.21
N GLY A 53 2.15 -0.64 -19.18
CA GLY A 53 0.84 -1.26 -18.93
C GLY A 53 0.93 -2.64 -18.33
N GLU A 54 2.13 -3.15 -18.11
CA GLU A 54 2.37 -4.45 -17.47
C GLU A 54 2.84 -4.24 -16.03
N GLY A 55 2.23 -4.95 -15.09
CA GLY A 55 2.60 -4.81 -13.69
C GLY A 55 1.52 -5.31 -12.76
N PHE A 56 1.67 -4.93 -11.50
CA PHE A 56 0.74 -5.33 -10.45
C PHE A 56 0.17 -4.08 -9.77
N ALA A 57 -1.01 -4.22 -9.18
CA ALA A 57 -1.68 -3.10 -8.52
C ALA A 57 -1.54 -3.22 -7.01
N LEU A 58 -0.97 -2.19 -6.40
CA LEU A 58 -0.97 -2.02 -4.94
C LEU A 58 -2.21 -1.24 -4.56
N LYS A 59 -3.01 -1.77 -3.65
CA LYS A 59 -4.19 -1.09 -3.13
C LYS A 59 -4.09 -0.98 -1.62
N ILE A 60 -4.25 0.24 -1.11
CA ILE A 60 -4.30 0.52 0.32
C ILE A 60 -5.64 1.18 0.61
N THR A 61 -6.38 0.65 1.57
CA THR A 61 -7.67 1.22 2.00
C THR A 61 -7.58 1.51 3.48
N ILE A 62 -7.80 2.76 3.87
CA ILE A 62 -7.84 3.18 5.28
C ILE A 62 -9.29 3.44 5.64
N ASN A 63 -9.76 2.87 6.76
CA ASN A 63 -11.15 3.06 7.15
C ASN A 63 -11.45 4.53 7.47
N LYS A 64 -12.71 4.91 7.37
CA LYS A 64 -13.13 6.31 7.56
C LYS A 64 -12.82 6.86 8.95
N GLU A 65 -12.72 5.99 9.95
CA GLU A 65 -12.35 6.35 11.33
C GLU A 65 -10.85 6.54 11.51
N LEU A 66 -10.03 6.19 10.52
CA LEU A 66 -8.57 6.27 10.56
C LEU A 66 -7.95 5.44 11.69
N THR A 67 -8.51 4.25 11.92
CA THR A 67 -8.07 3.34 12.99
C THR A 67 -7.43 2.06 12.48
N SER A 68 -7.70 1.71 11.22
CA SER A 68 -7.20 0.45 10.64
C SER A 68 -7.16 0.56 9.12
N PHE A 69 -6.49 -0.40 8.48
CA PHE A 69 -6.34 -0.36 7.03
C PHE A 69 -6.28 -1.77 6.44
N LYS A 70 -6.38 -1.83 5.13
CA LYS A 70 -6.14 -3.02 4.32
C LYS A 70 -5.05 -2.68 3.33
N MET A 71 -4.24 -3.66 2.98
CA MET A 71 -3.21 -3.50 1.95
C MET A 71 -3.04 -4.81 1.21
N ASN A 72 -3.08 -4.77 -0.11
CA ASN A 72 -2.80 -5.94 -0.92
C ASN A 72 -2.17 -5.56 -2.25
N ILE A 73 -1.51 -6.53 -2.86
CA ILE A 73 -0.95 -6.41 -4.20
C ILE A 73 -1.64 -7.47 -5.03
N THR A 74 -2.22 -7.06 -6.15
CA THR A 74 -2.98 -7.93 -7.05
C THR A 74 -2.41 -7.84 -8.46
N ASP A 75 -2.91 -8.73 -9.33
CA ASP A 75 -2.69 -8.55 -10.75
C ASP A 75 -3.43 -7.27 -11.20
N LYS A 76 -3.23 -6.92 -12.45
CA LYS A 76 -3.79 -5.68 -13.02
C LYS A 76 -5.31 -5.64 -12.98
N SER A 77 -5.97 -6.79 -12.99
CA SER A 77 -7.43 -6.87 -12.91
C SER A 77 -7.98 -6.62 -11.50
N GLY A 78 -7.13 -6.73 -10.48
CA GLY A 78 -7.55 -6.60 -9.09
C GLY A 78 -8.17 -7.85 -8.50
N LEU A 79 -8.22 -8.94 -9.24
CA LEU A 79 -8.92 -10.16 -8.83
C LEU A 79 -8.02 -11.19 -8.16
N ARG A 80 -6.72 -11.17 -8.44
CA ARG A 80 -5.80 -12.22 -7.98
C ARG A 80 -4.68 -11.61 -7.14
N LEU A 81 -4.51 -12.12 -5.92
CA LEU A 81 -3.40 -11.71 -5.05
C LEU A 81 -2.07 -12.21 -5.61
N VAL A 82 -1.05 -11.36 -5.52
CA VAL A 82 0.28 -11.64 -6.04
C VAL A 82 1.31 -11.34 -4.95
N ASN A 83 2.33 -12.18 -4.85
CA ASN A 83 3.47 -11.95 -3.97
C ASN A 83 4.66 -11.50 -4.82
N ILE A 84 5.03 -10.22 -4.73
CA ILE A 84 6.17 -9.66 -5.46
C ILE A 84 7.51 -9.83 -4.73
N PHE A 85 7.49 -10.29 -3.48
CA PHE A 85 8.69 -10.32 -2.63
C PHE A 85 9.47 -11.64 -2.73
N LYS A 86 8.86 -12.66 -3.32
CA LYS A 86 9.43 -14.00 -3.35
C LYS A 86 10.45 -14.23 -4.46
N SER A 87 10.36 -13.48 -5.56
CA SER A 87 11.19 -13.69 -6.75
C SER A 87 12.17 -12.54 -6.95
N GLU A 88 13.42 -12.88 -7.28
CA GLU A 88 14.43 -11.89 -7.65
C GLU A 88 14.07 -11.13 -8.92
N ASP A 89 13.25 -11.73 -9.78
CA ASP A 89 12.79 -11.06 -11.01
C ASP A 89 11.94 -9.83 -10.72
N ASN A 90 11.43 -9.71 -9.50
CA ASN A 90 10.58 -8.61 -9.08
C ASN A 90 11.31 -7.53 -8.27
N THR A 91 12.64 -7.50 -8.31
CA THR A 91 13.43 -6.54 -7.52
C THR A 91 13.00 -5.09 -7.78
N ILE A 92 12.77 -4.71 -9.02
CA ILE A 92 12.34 -3.35 -9.35
C ILE A 92 10.96 -3.04 -8.75
N LEU A 93 10.04 -4.02 -8.78
CA LEU A 93 8.71 -3.87 -8.18
C LEU A 93 8.81 -3.72 -6.68
N GLN A 94 9.68 -4.50 -6.03
CA GLN A 94 9.92 -4.42 -4.60
C GLN A 94 10.46 -3.03 -4.22
N GLU A 95 11.44 -2.53 -4.96
CA GLU A 95 12.00 -1.20 -4.74
C GLU A 95 10.95 -0.11 -4.85
N LYS A 96 10.08 -0.19 -5.86
CA LYS A 96 8.99 0.78 -6.03
C LYS A 96 7.99 0.71 -4.88
N PHE A 97 7.68 -0.50 -4.41
CA PHE A 97 6.80 -0.68 -3.26
C PHE A 97 7.40 -0.02 -2.01
N TYR A 98 8.67 -0.33 -1.70
CA TYR A 98 9.32 0.22 -0.51
C TYR A 98 9.47 1.74 -0.61
N PHE A 99 9.78 2.26 -1.78
CA PHE A 99 9.87 3.69 -1.99
C PHE A 99 8.53 4.39 -1.71
N LEU A 100 7.44 3.84 -2.24
CA LEU A 100 6.11 4.38 -1.99
C LEU A 100 5.77 4.33 -0.50
N MET A 101 5.98 3.18 0.14
CA MET A 101 5.66 3.03 1.56
C MET A 101 6.51 3.96 2.42
N ASP A 102 7.79 4.14 2.09
CA ASP A 102 8.66 5.07 2.81
C ASP A 102 8.16 6.51 2.70
N SER A 103 7.63 6.91 1.54
CA SER A 103 7.04 8.24 1.39
C SER A 103 5.82 8.42 2.28
N LEU A 104 5.00 7.37 2.42
CA LEU A 104 3.84 7.42 3.30
C LEU A 104 4.25 7.43 4.79
N VAL A 105 5.33 6.75 5.13
CA VAL A 105 5.91 6.79 6.49
C VAL A 105 6.40 8.21 6.82
N GLU A 106 7.09 8.86 5.89
CA GLU A 106 7.56 10.24 6.06
C GLU A 106 6.41 11.24 6.27
N ARG A 107 5.24 10.94 5.72
CA ARG A 107 4.05 11.79 5.84
C ARG A 107 3.19 11.43 7.06
N ASP A 108 3.70 10.60 7.97
CA ASP A 108 3.01 10.19 9.20
C ASP A 108 1.70 9.43 8.96
N ILE A 109 1.58 8.76 7.81
CA ILE A 109 0.43 7.90 7.53
C ILE A 109 0.66 6.52 8.12
N PHE A 110 1.87 5.99 7.97
CA PHE A 110 2.27 4.70 8.53
C PHE A 110 3.55 4.81 9.33
N THR A 111 3.76 3.83 10.20
CA THR A 111 5.06 3.54 10.80
C THR A 111 5.51 2.17 10.30
N LYS A 112 6.82 1.93 10.24
CA LYS A 112 7.32 0.63 9.82
C LYS A 112 8.26 0.05 10.87
N THR A 113 8.25 -1.28 10.95
CA THR A 113 9.10 -2.06 11.86
C THR A 113 9.69 -3.22 11.06
N SER A 114 10.98 -3.51 11.25
CA SER A 114 11.61 -4.67 10.60
C SER A 114 10.98 -5.96 11.09
N VAL A 115 10.77 -6.87 10.17
CA VAL A 115 10.22 -8.19 10.47
C VAL A 115 11.29 -9.09 11.08
#